data_493fa8754ed0725971942cbff3572d79
#
_entry.id   493fa8754ed0725971942cbff3572d79
#
_cell.length_a   1.000
_cell.length_b   1.000
_cell.length_c   1.000
_cell.angle_alpha   90.00
_cell.angle_beta   90.00
_cell.angle_gamma   90.00
#
_symmetry.space_group_name_H-M   'P 1'
#
loop_
_entity.id
_entity.type
_entity.pdbx_description
1 polymer ?
#
loop_
_entity_poly.entity_id
_entity_poly.type
_entity_poly.pdbx_seq_one_letter_code
_entity_poly.pdbx_strand_id
1 'polypeptide(L)'
;MRCIEIVTITPTTEAWTGQEKLDALHDTRQAFGRSALVLQGGAIFGLCHLGVVKALHLQGLLPRIIAGTATGALIAALVCVHTEDELVDVLSGEGINVDAFAHRVKANGFVQSKWYSTLIRRTKRWWKTGHFLDVEVLEELLKANIGDVTFQEAYDRTKRVLNITVTANGGGAPTLLNYVTAPYVVCISRCS
;
A
#
# COMPACT_ATOMS: atom_id res chain seq x y z
N MET A 1 19.22 18.48 -8.76
CA MET A 1 20.45 17.80 -9.27
C MET A 1 21.64 18.74 -9.43
N ARG A 2 21.54 19.89 -10.07
CA ARG A 2 22.68 20.82 -10.26
C ARG A 2 23.42 21.22 -8.97
N CYS A 3 22.74 21.44 -7.84
CA CYS A 3 23.40 21.82 -6.58
C CYS A 3 24.30 20.73 -6.01
N ILE A 4 23.89 19.47 -6.09
CA ILE A 4 24.69 18.33 -5.62
C ILE A 4 25.93 18.15 -6.49
N GLU A 5 25.79 18.28 -7.79
CA GLU A 5 26.90 18.26 -8.75
C GLU A 5 27.91 19.37 -8.45
N ILE A 6 27.48 20.58 -8.19
CA ILE A 6 28.37 21.72 -7.85
C ILE A 6 29.14 21.41 -6.56
N VAL A 7 28.47 20.94 -5.51
CA VAL A 7 29.11 20.62 -4.21
C VAL A 7 30.15 19.50 -4.39
N THR A 8 29.87 18.49 -5.21
CA THR A 8 30.82 17.37 -5.42
C THR A 8 32.00 17.72 -6.31
N ILE A 9 31.82 18.56 -7.33
CA ILE A 9 32.86 18.91 -8.32
C ILE A 9 33.77 20.03 -7.81
N THR A 10 33.26 20.94 -6.93
CA THR A 10 34.06 22.04 -6.40
C THR A 10 35.26 21.50 -5.65
N PRO A 11 36.50 21.96 -5.94
CA PRO A 11 37.70 21.50 -5.25
C PRO A 11 37.65 21.87 -3.76
N THR A 12 38.27 21.05 -2.91
CA THR A 12 38.45 21.33 -1.50
C THR A 12 39.42 22.47 -1.30
N THR A 13 39.02 23.47 -0.54
CA THR A 13 39.83 24.63 -0.15
C THR A 13 39.84 24.74 1.37
N GLU A 14 40.70 25.61 1.95
CA GLU A 14 40.65 25.87 3.42
C GLU A 14 39.31 26.39 3.90
N ALA A 15 38.57 27.12 3.04
CA ALA A 15 37.23 27.63 3.34
C ALA A 15 36.10 26.65 3.00
N TRP A 16 36.41 25.52 2.34
CA TRP A 16 35.43 24.54 1.90
C TRP A 16 36.03 23.13 2.00
N THR A 17 36.08 22.63 3.23
CA THR A 17 36.69 21.34 3.58
C THR A 17 35.82 20.18 3.12
N GLY A 18 36.41 19.00 3.06
CA GLY A 18 35.68 17.76 2.76
C GLY A 18 34.54 17.46 3.77
N GLN A 19 34.76 17.84 5.05
CA GLN A 19 33.74 17.68 6.09
C GLN A 19 32.57 18.63 5.89
N GLU A 20 32.83 19.90 5.58
CA GLU A 20 31.76 20.88 5.32
C GLU A 20 30.89 20.50 4.10
N LYS A 21 31.51 19.91 3.08
CA LYS A 21 30.77 19.35 1.94
C LYS A 21 29.84 18.22 2.35
N LEU A 22 30.33 17.32 3.20
CA LEU A 22 29.58 16.19 3.69
C LEU A 22 28.43 16.65 4.58
N ASP A 23 28.67 17.63 5.44
CA ASP A 23 27.65 18.23 6.29
C ASP A 23 26.58 18.96 5.45
N ALA A 24 26.98 19.75 4.44
CA ALA A 24 26.05 20.39 3.52
C ALA A 24 25.20 19.39 2.73
N LEU A 25 25.76 18.24 2.31
CA LEU A 25 24.99 17.19 1.66
C LEU A 25 24.03 16.47 2.65
N HIS A 26 24.47 16.28 3.89
CA HIS A 26 23.63 15.74 4.97
C HIS A 26 22.45 16.66 5.29
N ASP A 27 22.73 17.96 5.46
CA ASP A 27 21.71 18.96 5.73
C ASP A 27 20.72 19.10 4.57
N THR A 28 21.21 19.08 3.32
CA THR A 28 20.36 19.08 2.12
C THR A 28 19.48 17.83 2.08
N ARG A 29 20.01 16.67 2.39
CA ARG A 29 19.24 15.41 2.45
C ARG A 29 18.20 15.45 3.56
N GLN A 30 18.53 16.01 4.70
CA GLN A 30 17.64 16.12 5.86
C GLN A 30 16.53 17.15 5.58
N ALA A 31 16.84 18.30 4.98
CA ALA A 31 15.89 19.33 4.59
C ALA A 31 14.94 18.87 3.49
N PHE A 32 15.43 18.10 2.51
CA PHE A 32 14.61 17.53 1.44
C PHE A 32 13.66 16.45 1.96
N GLY A 33 14.05 15.74 3.04
CA GLY A 33 13.26 14.69 3.66
C GLY A 33 13.13 13.44 2.80
N ARG A 34 12.09 12.66 3.09
CA ARG A 34 11.73 11.45 2.35
C ARG A 34 10.36 11.59 1.74
N SER A 35 10.24 11.29 0.45
CA SER A 35 8.95 11.22 -0.22
C SER A 35 8.16 10.01 0.26
N ALA A 36 6.86 10.18 0.45
CA ALA A 36 5.92 9.12 0.75
C ALA A 36 4.79 9.13 -0.28
N LEU A 37 4.34 7.95 -0.69
CA LEU A 37 3.15 7.76 -1.50
C LEU A 37 1.98 7.44 -0.60
N VAL A 38 0.94 8.27 -0.63
CA VAL A 38 -0.28 8.06 0.16
C VAL A 38 -1.42 7.64 -0.77
N LEU A 39 -1.92 6.43 -0.57
CA LEU A 39 -2.99 5.83 -1.35
C LEU A 39 -4.30 5.91 -0.55
N GLN A 40 -5.21 6.73 -1.03
CA GLN A 40 -6.48 6.94 -0.37
C GLN A 40 -7.49 5.85 -0.74
N GLY A 41 -8.41 5.53 0.17
CA GLY A 41 -9.53 4.65 -0.11
C GLY A 41 -10.47 5.25 -1.15
N GLY A 42 -11.19 4.41 -1.87
CA GLY A 42 -12.14 4.85 -2.91
C GLY A 42 -12.95 3.69 -3.50
N ALA A 43 -13.13 2.63 -2.73
CA ALA A 43 -13.81 1.41 -3.19
C ALA A 43 -13.23 0.91 -4.53
N ILE A 44 -14.06 0.78 -5.58
CA ILE A 44 -13.62 0.32 -6.91
C ILE A 44 -12.59 1.25 -7.54
N PHE A 45 -12.67 2.56 -7.30
CA PHE A 45 -11.71 3.53 -7.82
C PHE A 45 -10.31 3.39 -7.19
N GLY A 46 -10.20 2.74 -6.03
CA GLY A 46 -8.91 2.42 -5.42
C GLY A 46 -8.02 1.54 -6.31
N LEU A 47 -8.59 0.75 -7.21
CA LEU A 47 -7.83 -0.05 -8.18
C LEU A 47 -7.03 0.81 -9.18
N CYS A 48 -7.45 2.05 -9.41
CA CYS A 48 -6.69 2.98 -10.26
C CYS A 48 -5.29 3.28 -9.70
N HIS A 49 -5.09 3.11 -8.39
CA HIS A 49 -3.78 3.25 -7.76
C HIS A 49 -2.74 2.27 -8.31
N LEU A 50 -3.15 1.07 -8.79
CA LEU A 50 -2.25 0.13 -9.44
C LEU A 50 -1.57 0.75 -10.67
N GLY A 51 -2.33 1.50 -11.48
CA GLY A 51 -1.80 2.21 -12.63
C GLY A 51 -0.81 3.30 -12.26
N VAL A 52 -1.09 4.04 -11.18
CA VAL A 52 -0.18 5.08 -10.65
C VAL A 52 1.10 4.45 -10.13
N VAL A 53 0.99 3.38 -9.34
CA VAL A 53 2.16 2.65 -8.81
C VAL A 53 2.99 2.08 -9.94
N LYS A 54 2.35 1.47 -10.96
CA LYS A 54 3.03 0.95 -12.14
C LYS A 54 3.82 2.04 -12.87
N ALA A 55 3.22 3.20 -13.10
CA ALA A 55 3.89 4.32 -13.75
C ALA A 55 5.10 4.82 -12.95
N LEU A 56 4.95 4.96 -11.62
CA LEU A 56 6.04 5.37 -10.74
C LEU A 56 7.16 4.34 -10.68
N HIS A 57 6.80 3.05 -10.64
CA HIS A 57 7.77 1.95 -10.63
C HIS A 57 8.59 1.92 -11.91
N LEU A 58 7.95 1.96 -13.08
CA LEU A 58 8.62 1.97 -14.38
C LEU A 58 9.54 3.18 -14.60
N GLN A 59 9.25 4.29 -13.92
CA GLN A 59 10.10 5.49 -13.97
C GLN A 59 11.18 5.51 -12.88
N GLY A 60 11.25 4.48 -12.02
CA GLY A 60 12.18 4.44 -10.88
C GLY A 60 11.89 5.50 -9.81
N LEU A 61 10.66 6.02 -9.76
CA LEU A 61 10.22 7.09 -8.86
C LEU A 61 9.36 6.59 -7.69
N LEU A 62 9.17 5.27 -7.54
CA LEU A 62 8.36 4.70 -6.48
C LEU A 62 9.01 4.96 -5.11
N PRO A 63 8.37 5.70 -4.21
CA PRO A 63 8.92 5.97 -2.88
C PRO A 63 9.03 4.70 -2.03
N ARG A 64 9.98 4.71 -1.11
CA ARG A 64 10.13 3.60 -0.14
C ARG A 64 9.09 3.63 0.99
N ILE A 65 8.44 4.76 1.21
CA ILE A 65 7.39 4.92 2.22
C ILE A 65 6.06 4.95 1.50
N ILE A 66 5.21 3.98 1.79
CA ILE A 66 3.89 3.87 1.19
C ILE A 66 2.87 3.76 2.31
N ALA A 67 1.88 4.64 2.27
CA ALA A 67 0.79 4.65 3.24
C ALA A 67 -0.55 4.42 2.53
N GLY A 68 -1.47 3.73 3.19
CA GLY A 68 -2.78 3.47 2.61
C GLY A 68 -3.91 3.40 3.62
N THR A 69 -5.12 3.69 3.12
CA THR A 69 -6.38 3.56 3.86
C THR A 69 -7.39 2.78 3.02
N ALA A 70 -8.16 1.90 3.63
CA ALA A 70 -9.17 1.06 2.95
C ALA A 70 -8.57 0.34 1.71
N THR A 71 -9.17 0.49 0.51
CA THR A 71 -8.63 -0.07 -0.74
C THR A 71 -7.20 0.40 -1.05
N GLY A 72 -6.84 1.62 -0.68
CA GLY A 72 -5.47 2.11 -0.79
C GLY A 72 -4.49 1.34 0.10
N ALA A 73 -4.92 0.85 1.27
CA ALA A 73 -4.12 -0.01 2.13
C ALA A 73 -3.84 -1.38 1.49
N LEU A 74 -4.81 -1.94 0.75
CA LEU A 74 -4.63 -3.19 0.01
C LEU A 74 -3.54 -3.07 -1.06
N ILE A 75 -3.59 -1.99 -1.84
CA ILE A 75 -2.59 -1.72 -2.87
C ILE A 75 -1.23 -1.42 -2.25
N ALA A 76 -1.19 -0.66 -1.14
CA ALA A 76 0.04 -0.39 -0.41
C ALA A 76 0.69 -1.68 0.11
N ALA A 77 -0.11 -2.58 0.69
CA ALA A 77 0.37 -3.87 1.18
C ALA A 77 0.87 -4.75 0.03
N LEU A 78 0.11 -4.86 -1.06
CA LEU A 78 0.51 -5.60 -2.26
C LEU A 78 1.89 -5.13 -2.77
N VAL A 79 2.11 -3.81 -2.83
CA VAL A 79 3.36 -3.23 -3.30
C VAL A 79 4.51 -3.43 -2.31
N CYS A 80 4.24 -3.40 -1.01
CA CYS A 80 5.28 -3.50 0.01
C CYS A 80 5.67 -4.95 0.34
N VAL A 81 4.86 -5.93 0.00
CA VAL A 81 5.15 -7.36 0.23
C VAL A 81 5.98 -7.95 -0.91
N HIS A 82 5.82 -7.47 -2.14
CA HIS A 82 6.52 -8.01 -3.31
C HIS A 82 7.84 -7.30 -3.56
N THR A 83 8.84 -8.08 -3.96
CA THR A 83 10.15 -7.57 -4.38
C THR A 83 10.06 -6.76 -5.67
N GLU A 84 11.14 -6.08 -6.07
CA GLU A 84 11.16 -5.28 -7.31
C GLU A 84 10.82 -6.13 -8.55
N ASP A 85 11.34 -7.36 -8.61
CA ASP A 85 11.17 -8.25 -9.75
C ASP A 85 9.73 -8.81 -9.79
N GLU A 86 9.20 -9.24 -8.66
CA GLU A 86 7.82 -9.75 -8.53
C GLU A 86 6.78 -8.65 -8.79
N LEU A 87 7.12 -7.40 -8.45
CA LEU A 87 6.21 -6.27 -8.57
C LEU A 87 5.81 -5.99 -10.03
N VAL A 88 6.69 -6.27 -10.98
CA VAL A 88 6.41 -6.10 -12.42
C VAL A 88 5.25 -7.01 -12.84
N ASP A 89 5.28 -8.28 -12.44
CA ASP A 89 4.25 -9.27 -12.78
C ASP A 89 2.92 -8.93 -12.09
N VAL A 90 2.99 -8.58 -10.81
CA VAL A 90 1.82 -8.14 -10.02
C VAL A 90 1.14 -6.92 -10.65
N LEU A 91 1.92 -5.92 -11.04
CA LEU A 91 1.40 -4.68 -11.66
C LEU A 91 0.96 -4.88 -13.10
N SER A 92 1.37 -5.97 -13.75
CA SER A 92 0.86 -6.36 -15.08
C SER A 92 -0.47 -7.08 -15.01
N GLY A 93 -0.90 -7.49 -13.80
CA GLY A 93 -2.15 -8.19 -13.55
C GLY A 93 -2.03 -9.72 -13.64
N GLU A 94 -0.89 -10.25 -14.03
CA GLU A 94 -0.64 -11.71 -14.12
C GLU A 94 -0.39 -12.32 -12.73
N GLY A 95 0.13 -11.52 -11.80
CA GLY A 95 0.41 -11.94 -10.41
C GLY A 95 -0.77 -11.76 -9.45
N ILE A 96 -1.89 -11.17 -9.88
CA ILE A 96 -3.06 -10.97 -9.01
C ILE A 96 -4.07 -12.08 -9.23
N ASN A 97 -4.32 -12.87 -8.19
CA ASN A 97 -5.36 -13.91 -8.25
C ASN A 97 -6.76 -13.28 -8.22
N VAL A 98 -7.27 -12.96 -9.41
CA VAL A 98 -8.61 -12.39 -9.61
C VAL A 98 -9.68 -13.47 -9.61
N ASP A 99 -9.30 -14.75 -9.73
CA ASP A 99 -10.24 -15.88 -9.83
C ASP A 99 -11.08 -16.04 -8.57
N ALA A 100 -10.55 -15.71 -7.41
CA ALA A 100 -11.31 -15.69 -6.17
C ALA A 100 -12.47 -14.67 -6.22
N PHE A 101 -12.32 -13.54 -6.92
CA PHE A 101 -13.42 -12.62 -7.23
C PHE A 101 -14.40 -13.21 -8.24
N ALA A 102 -13.89 -13.86 -9.29
CA ALA A 102 -14.71 -14.40 -10.36
C ALA A 102 -15.55 -15.62 -9.91
N HIS A 103 -14.98 -16.51 -9.11
CA HIS A 103 -15.68 -17.70 -8.60
C HIS A 103 -16.87 -17.32 -7.71
N ARG A 104 -16.75 -16.32 -6.87
CA ARG A 104 -17.85 -15.90 -5.98
C ARG A 104 -18.88 -15.00 -6.66
N VAL A 105 -18.50 -14.24 -7.66
CA VAL A 105 -19.44 -13.55 -8.56
C VAL A 105 -20.29 -14.58 -9.31
N LYS A 106 -19.71 -15.70 -9.79
CA LYS A 106 -20.42 -16.83 -10.38
C LYS A 106 -21.27 -17.61 -9.36
N ALA A 107 -20.73 -17.94 -8.19
CA ALA A 107 -21.45 -18.67 -7.14
C ALA A 107 -22.64 -17.89 -6.58
N ASN A 108 -22.59 -16.57 -6.55
CA ASN A 108 -23.72 -15.72 -6.15
C ASN A 108 -24.73 -15.42 -7.27
N GLY A 109 -24.63 -16.13 -8.40
CA GLY A 109 -25.66 -16.08 -9.45
C GLY A 109 -25.89 -14.69 -10.02
N PHE A 110 -24.83 -13.97 -10.37
CA PHE A 110 -24.93 -12.65 -11.01
C PHE A 110 -25.43 -12.73 -12.46
N VAL A 111 -25.64 -13.94 -12.97
CA VAL A 111 -26.30 -14.18 -14.24
C VAL A 111 -27.80 -14.28 -13.97
N GLN A 112 -28.54 -13.19 -14.24
CA GLN A 112 -30.02 -13.10 -14.25
C GLN A 112 -30.75 -13.00 -12.91
N SER A 113 -30.26 -12.28 -11.92
CA SER A 113 -31.13 -11.81 -10.84
C SER A 113 -31.47 -10.35 -11.07
N LYS A 114 -32.79 -10.03 -11.14
CA LYS A 114 -33.29 -8.66 -11.25
C LYS A 114 -32.55 -7.78 -10.25
N TRP A 115 -31.96 -6.69 -10.69
CA TRP A 115 -31.12 -5.77 -9.89
C TRP A 115 -31.74 -5.40 -8.52
N TYR A 116 -33.07 -5.38 -8.44
CA TYR A 116 -33.83 -5.17 -7.20
C TYR A 116 -33.57 -6.20 -6.11
N SER A 117 -33.41 -7.48 -6.44
CA SER A 117 -33.19 -8.54 -5.43
C SER A 117 -31.79 -8.46 -4.83
N THR A 118 -30.83 -7.93 -5.58
CA THR A 118 -29.47 -7.68 -5.10
C THR A 118 -29.45 -6.45 -4.18
N LEU A 119 -30.20 -5.41 -4.52
CA LEU A 119 -30.33 -4.22 -3.69
C LEU A 119 -31.01 -4.54 -2.35
N ILE A 120 -32.11 -5.28 -2.37
CA ILE A 120 -32.86 -5.67 -1.17
C ILE A 120 -32.01 -6.59 -0.27
N ARG A 121 -31.21 -7.51 -0.85
CA ARG A 121 -30.29 -8.34 -0.07
C ARG A 121 -29.18 -7.50 0.58
N ARG A 122 -28.62 -6.52 -0.13
CA ARG A 122 -27.58 -5.62 0.38
C ARG A 122 -28.11 -4.71 1.49
N THR A 123 -29.31 -4.14 1.34
CA THR A 123 -29.93 -3.30 2.37
C THR A 123 -30.35 -4.11 3.59
N LYS A 124 -30.89 -5.33 3.42
CA LYS A 124 -31.25 -6.22 4.53
C LYS A 124 -30.02 -6.73 5.31
N ARG A 125 -28.89 -6.94 4.61
CA ARG A 125 -27.61 -7.31 5.20
C ARG A 125 -26.98 -6.13 5.94
N TRP A 126 -26.99 -4.94 5.35
CA TRP A 126 -26.53 -3.71 5.99
C TRP A 126 -27.28 -3.43 7.32
N TRP A 127 -28.58 -3.69 7.35
CA TRP A 127 -29.38 -3.53 8.57
C TRP A 127 -29.08 -4.60 9.64
N LYS A 128 -28.56 -5.76 9.25
CA LYS A 128 -28.31 -6.88 10.18
C LYS A 128 -26.86 -6.97 10.65
N THR A 129 -25.89 -6.55 9.84
CA THR A 129 -24.44 -6.71 10.12
C THR A 129 -23.64 -5.41 10.02
N GLY A 130 -24.24 -4.31 9.56
CA GLY A 130 -23.54 -3.01 9.44
C GLY A 130 -22.46 -2.94 8.34
N HIS A 131 -22.19 -4.04 7.63
CA HIS A 131 -21.11 -4.09 6.65
C HIS A 131 -21.63 -4.39 5.24
N PHE A 132 -21.14 -3.62 4.26
CA PHE A 132 -21.51 -3.78 2.84
C PHE A 132 -20.73 -4.90 2.14
N LEU A 133 -19.50 -5.19 2.57
CA LEU A 133 -18.65 -6.23 2.03
C LEU A 133 -18.60 -7.45 2.96
N ASP A 134 -18.41 -8.61 2.35
CA ASP A 134 -18.14 -9.86 3.06
C ASP A 134 -16.68 -9.85 3.50
N VAL A 135 -16.45 -9.64 4.80
CA VAL A 135 -15.09 -9.54 5.38
C VAL A 135 -14.30 -10.82 5.11
N GLU A 136 -14.97 -11.98 5.19
CA GLU A 136 -14.35 -13.29 4.92
C GLU A 136 -13.81 -13.41 3.48
N VAL A 137 -14.56 -12.86 2.50
CA VAL A 137 -14.12 -12.86 1.08
C VAL A 137 -12.92 -11.98 0.88
N LEU A 138 -12.93 -10.81 1.53
CA LEU A 138 -11.82 -9.88 1.48
C LEU A 138 -10.57 -10.52 2.10
N GLU A 139 -10.71 -11.18 3.24
CA GLU A 139 -9.64 -11.88 3.92
C GLU A 139 -9.05 -13.02 3.08
N GLU A 140 -9.90 -13.86 2.45
CA GLU A 140 -9.44 -14.91 1.53
C GLU A 140 -8.66 -14.35 0.34
N LEU A 141 -9.15 -13.26 -0.25
CA LEU A 141 -8.48 -12.59 -1.37
C LEU A 141 -7.13 -12.01 -0.98
N LEU A 142 -7.06 -11.43 0.20
CA LEU A 142 -5.84 -10.85 0.73
C LEU A 142 -4.81 -11.93 1.03
N LYS A 143 -5.22 -13.03 1.66
CA LYS A 143 -4.37 -14.19 1.91
C LYS A 143 -3.86 -14.81 0.61
N ALA A 144 -4.70 -14.88 -0.41
CA ALA A 144 -4.32 -15.44 -1.70
C ALA A 144 -3.28 -14.59 -2.47
N ASN A 145 -3.29 -13.27 -2.26
CA ASN A 145 -2.43 -12.34 -3.01
C ASN A 145 -1.24 -11.80 -2.20
N ILE A 146 -1.35 -11.72 -0.88
CA ILE A 146 -0.33 -11.12 -0.01
C ILE A 146 0.30 -12.17 0.92
N GLY A 147 -0.44 -13.26 1.20
CA GLY A 147 -0.03 -14.27 2.17
C GLY A 147 -0.14 -13.79 3.62
N ASP A 148 0.36 -14.60 4.54
CA ASP A 148 0.40 -14.31 5.98
C ASP A 148 1.73 -13.60 6.35
N VAL A 149 2.08 -12.53 5.63
CA VAL A 149 3.31 -11.77 5.85
C VAL A 149 3.09 -10.68 6.88
N THR A 150 3.95 -10.62 7.90
CA THR A 150 3.95 -9.58 8.92
C THR A 150 4.54 -8.26 8.41
N PHE A 151 4.28 -7.15 9.12
CA PHE A 151 4.87 -5.85 8.76
C PHE A 151 6.41 -5.87 8.82
N GLN A 152 6.97 -6.63 9.77
CA GLN A 152 8.41 -6.77 9.90
C GLN A 152 8.99 -7.57 8.71
N GLU A 153 8.41 -8.70 8.38
CA GLU A 153 8.84 -9.54 7.25
C GLU A 153 8.74 -8.80 5.91
N ALA A 154 7.65 -8.06 5.70
CA ALA A 154 7.48 -7.21 4.52
C ALA A 154 8.61 -6.18 4.41
N TYR A 155 8.94 -5.52 5.52
CA TYR A 155 10.05 -4.56 5.56
C TYR A 155 11.41 -5.23 5.33
N ASP A 156 11.66 -6.38 5.95
CA ASP A 156 12.92 -7.09 5.79
C ASP A 156 13.15 -7.58 4.36
N ARG A 157 12.08 -8.00 3.70
CA ARG A 157 12.10 -8.48 2.32
C ARG A 157 12.30 -7.36 1.30
N THR A 158 11.60 -6.23 1.45
CA THR A 158 11.54 -5.20 0.40
C THR A 158 12.23 -3.88 0.77
N LYS A 159 12.53 -3.68 2.05
CA LYS A 159 13.00 -2.40 2.62
C LYS A 159 12.07 -1.22 2.33
N ARG A 160 10.80 -1.51 2.01
CA ARG A 160 9.72 -0.52 1.91
C ARG A 160 8.97 -0.42 3.24
N VAL A 161 8.63 0.79 3.62
CA VAL A 161 7.88 1.07 4.85
C VAL A 161 6.40 1.11 4.51
N LEU A 162 5.68 0.06 4.91
CA LEU A 162 4.23 0.01 4.81
C LEU A 162 3.58 0.68 6.02
N ASN A 163 2.68 1.62 5.76
CA ASN A 163 1.87 2.27 6.78
C ASN A 163 0.38 2.06 6.46
N ILE A 164 -0.35 1.44 7.38
CA ILE A 164 -1.80 1.24 7.25
C ILE A 164 -2.51 2.03 8.35
N THR A 165 -3.43 2.88 7.95
CA THR A 165 -4.26 3.62 8.90
C THR A 165 -5.52 2.82 9.21
N VAL A 166 -5.74 2.52 10.47
CA VAL A 166 -6.92 1.82 10.97
C VAL A 166 -7.66 2.69 11.99
N THR A 167 -8.97 2.58 12.01
CA THR A 167 -9.84 3.23 13.01
C THR A 167 -10.37 2.17 13.96
N ALA A 168 -10.18 2.38 15.26
CA ALA A 168 -10.75 1.48 16.27
C ALA A 168 -12.27 1.60 16.32
N ASN A 169 -12.95 0.48 16.53
CA ASN A 169 -14.40 0.46 16.75
C ASN A 169 -14.71 1.15 18.09
N GLY A 170 -15.36 2.31 18.06
CA GLY A 170 -15.67 3.09 19.26
C GLY A 170 -15.21 4.55 19.24
N GLY A 171 -14.74 5.07 18.11
CA GLY A 171 -14.48 6.52 17.93
C GLY A 171 -13.15 7.01 18.50
N GLY A 172 -12.15 6.15 18.63
CA GLY A 172 -10.79 6.53 18.97
C GLY A 172 -10.04 7.22 17.84
N ALA A 173 -8.89 7.83 18.16
CA ALA A 173 -8.00 8.39 17.15
C ALA A 173 -7.51 7.31 16.19
N PRO A 174 -7.37 7.61 14.89
CA PRO A 174 -6.84 6.65 13.93
C PRO A 174 -5.43 6.22 14.33
N THR A 175 -5.18 4.91 14.27
CA THR A 175 -3.90 4.29 14.61
C THR A 175 -3.14 3.95 13.34
N LEU A 176 -1.84 4.22 13.33
CA LEU A 176 -0.95 3.88 12.24
C LEU A 176 -0.23 2.57 12.56
N LEU A 177 -0.48 1.54 11.74
CA LEU A 177 0.21 0.26 11.81
C LEU A 177 1.38 0.23 10.82
N ASN A 178 2.55 -0.15 11.30
CA ASN A 178 3.76 -0.35 10.50
C ASN A 178 4.73 -1.31 11.22
N TYR A 179 5.88 -1.57 10.63
CA TYR A 179 6.90 -2.46 11.21
C TYR A 179 7.45 -1.98 12.56
N VAL A 180 7.31 -0.71 12.93
CA VAL A 180 7.74 -0.17 14.22
C VAL A 180 6.65 -0.31 15.28
N THR A 181 5.40 0.03 14.93
CA THR A 181 4.27 0.05 15.86
C THR A 181 3.60 -1.30 16.04
N ALA A 182 3.67 -2.16 15.01
CA ALA A 182 3.00 -3.45 14.96
C ALA A 182 3.79 -4.52 14.18
N PRO A 183 5.07 -4.81 14.55
CA PRO A 183 5.96 -5.64 13.77
C PRO A 183 5.42 -7.04 13.49
N TYR A 184 4.75 -7.65 14.47
CA TYR A 184 4.25 -9.05 14.41
C TYR A 184 2.79 -9.17 13.96
N VAL A 185 2.16 -8.07 13.58
CA VAL A 185 0.82 -8.11 13.01
C VAL A 185 0.93 -8.48 11.54
N VAL A 186 0.11 -9.42 11.10
CA VAL A 186 0.00 -9.75 9.68
C VAL A 186 -0.60 -8.56 8.96
N CYS A 187 0.01 -8.16 7.86
CA CYS A 187 -0.30 -6.90 7.16
C CYS A 187 -1.79 -6.68 6.89
N ILE A 188 -2.62 -7.72 6.97
CA ILE A 188 -4.02 -7.64 6.58
C ILE A 188 -4.99 -8.46 7.44
N SER A 189 -4.55 -9.50 8.17
CA SER A 189 -5.47 -10.50 8.73
C SER A 189 -6.19 -10.13 10.03
N ARG A 190 -6.02 -8.93 10.58
CA ARG A 190 -6.69 -8.49 11.82
C ARG A 190 -7.10 -7.02 11.84
N CYS A 191 -7.55 -6.49 10.73
CA CYS A 191 -8.18 -5.16 10.67
C CYS A 191 -9.73 -5.25 10.65
N SER A 192 -10.30 -6.22 11.37
CA SER A 192 -11.74 -6.31 11.62
C SER A 192 -12.09 -5.97 13.06
#